data_ce11958d7565d3711ff9c802cffa1fc8
#
_entry.id   ce11958d7565d3711ff9c802cffa1fc8
#
_cell.length_a   1.000
_cell.length_b   1.000
_cell.length_c   1.000
_cell.angle_alpha   90.00
_cell.angle_beta   90.00
_cell.angle_gamma   90.00
#
_symmetry.space_group_name_H-M   'P 1'
#
loop_
_entity.id
_entity.type
_entity.pdbx_description
1 polymer ?
#
loop_
_entity_poly.entity_id
_entity_poly.type
_entity_poly.pdbx_seq_one_letter_code
_entity_poly.pdbx_strand_id
1 'polypeptide(L)'
;MRIVLMGPPGAGKGTQARRLAESTGMKHLSTGDMLRSEVAAGSELGLLAKGFMDRGDYVPDSNIIAMIQQYISDPAGVLLDGFPRTLVQAESLDDSLEDAGLPIDKIVHMSVDTDELVKRLSSRAVCKSCQEPYNLVSDAPSKEGICDKCGSDVIVRDDDKPEAVMNRMKVYEKLTSAVLNYYKSRRDVIEIIATGTPDSVFEELTQAIGSGNQSN
;
A
#
# COMPACT_ATOMS: atom_id res chain seq x y z
N MET A 1 -17.57 1.95 1.96
CA MET A 1 -16.65 1.38 2.97
C MET A 1 -15.26 1.99 2.80
N ARG A 2 -14.53 2.24 3.92
CA ARG A 2 -13.16 2.78 3.92
C ARG A 2 -12.25 1.87 4.69
N ILE A 3 -11.24 1.33 3.99
CA ILE A 3 -10.31 0.34 4.56
C ILE A 3 -8.90 0.91 4.51
N VAL A 4 -8.18 0.79 5.60
CA VAL A 4 -6.75 1.14 5.70
C VAL A 4 -5.94 -0.15 5.74
N LEU A 5 -5.06 -0.35 4.75
CA LEU A 5 -4.10 -1.45 4.74
C LEU A 5 -2.74 -0.97 5.24
N MET A 6 -2.33 -1.50 6.36
CA MET A 6 -1.04 -1.25 7.00
C MET A 6 -0.12 -2.47 6.90
N GLY A 7 1.16 -2.25 7.06
CA GLY A 7 2.18 -3.32 7.06
C GLY A 7 3.49 -2.87 6.42
N PRO A 8 4.60 -3.59 6.66
CA PRO A 8 5.91 -3.21 6.16
C PRO A 8 6.01 -3.26 4.63
N PRO A 9 7.03 -2.62 4.05
CA PRO A 9 7.38 -2.82 2.64
C PRO A 9 7.57 -4.32 2.35
N GLY A 10 7.02 -4.81 1.24
CA GLY A 10 7.10 -6.24 0.90
C GLY A 10 6.01 -7.13 1.50
N ALA A 11 5.13 -6.65 2.38
CA ALA A 11 4.06 -7.45 2.99
C ALA A 11 2.94 -7.90 2.02
N GLY A 12 2.95 -7.45 0.76
CA GLY A 12 1.93 -7.83 -0.22
C GLY A 12 0.68 -6.94 -0.23
N LYS A 13 0.69 -5.81 0.49
CA LYS A 13 -0.45 -4.87 0.55
C LYS A 13 -1.02 -4.50 -0.82
N GLY A 14 -0.17 -4.06 -1.74
CA GLY A 14 -0.58 -3.64 -3.08
C GLY A 14 -1.23 -4.77 -3.89
N THR A 15 -0.74 -6.01 -3.77
CA THR A 15 -1.34 -7.19 -4.39
C THR A 15 -2.75 -7.43 -3.85
N GLN A 16 -2.89 -7.45 -2.53
CA GLN A 16 -4.17 -7.69 -1.88
C GLN A 16 -5.16 -6.53 -2.08
N ALA A 17 -4.67 -5.29 -2.02
CA ALA A 17 -5.47 -4.11 -2.27
C ALA A 17 -6.07 -4.09 -3.68
N ARG A 18 -5.29 -4.43 -4.70
CA ARG A 18 -5.75 -4.50 -6.08
C ARG A 18 -6.84 -5.56 -6.25
N ARG A 19 -6.61 -6.77 -5.75
CA ARG A 19 -7.60 -7.87 -5.79
C ARG A 19 -8.88 -7.50 -5.06
N LEU A 20 -8.76 -6.88 -3.89
CA LEU A 20 -9.92 -6.44 -3.12
C LEU A 20 -10.70 -5.33 -3.84
N ALA A 21 -10.01 -4.36 -4.44
CA ALA A 21 -10.65 -3.32 -5.24
C ALA A 21 -11.39 -3.88 -6.46
N GLU A 22 -10.78 -4.84 -7.18
CA GLU A 22 -11.41 -5.53 -8.31
C GLU A 22 -12.67 -6.31 -7.89
N SER A 23 -12.65 -6.97 -6.71
CA SER A 23 -13.78 -7.77 -6.23
C SER A 23 -14.91 -6.95 -5.62
N THR A 24 -14.62 -5.74 -5.10
CA THR A 24 -15.58 -4.90 -4.37
C THR A 24 -16.02 -3.65 -5.11
N GLY A 25 -15.32 -3.26 -6.16
CA GLY A 25 -15.52 -1.99 -6.86
C GLY A 25 -15.02 -0.75 -6.09
N MET A 26 -14.33 -0.93 -4.95
CA MET A 26 -13.74 0.17 -4.19
C MET A 26 -12.59 0.81 -4.94
N LYS A 27 -12.37 2.10 -4.70
CA LYS A 27 -11.23 2.80 -5.27
C LYS A 27 -9.95 2.46 -4.53
N HIS A 28 -8.98 1.85 -5.21
CA HIS A 28 -7.65 1.60 -4.66
C HIS A 28 -6.80 2.86 -4.73
N LEU A 29 -6.35 3.35 -3.59
CA LEU A 29 -5.45 4.50 -3.45
C LEU A 29 -4.11 4.03 -2.89
N SER A 30 -3.18 3.74 -3.77
CA SER A 30 -1.79 3.44 -3.43
C SER A 30 -0.95 4.72 -3.53
N THR A 31 -0.54 5.28 -2.40
CA THR A 31 0.31 6.49 -2.40
C THR A 31 1.62 6.29 -3.16
N GLY A 32 2.19 5.09 -3.08
CA GLY A 32 3.38 4.74 -3.84
C GLY A 32 3.16 4.74 -5.35
N ASP A 33 2.03 4.19 -5.82
CA ASP A 33 1.71 4.16 -7.26
C ASP A 33 1.35 5.55 -7.78
N MET A 34 0.61 6.33 -6.98
CA MET A 34 0.30 7.73 -7.32
C MET A 34 1.57 8.55 -7.48
N LEU A 35 2.51 8.48 -6.54
CA LEU A 35 3.80 9.18 -6.63
C LEU A 35 4.63 8.70 -7.83
N ARG A 36 4.65 7.40 -8.13
CA ARG A 36 5.33 6.87 -9.33
C ARG A 36 4.73 7.41 -10.62
N SER A 37 3.41 7.57 -10.67
CA SER A 37 2.73 8.17 -11.80
C SER A 37 3.12 9.65 -11.97
N GLU A 38 3.21 10.41 -10.88
CA GLU A 38 3.70 11.80 -10.89
C GLU A 38 5.16 11.90 -11.36
N VAL A 39 6.03 10.99 -10.88
CA VAL A 39 7.43 10.89 -11.34
C VAL A 39 7.49 10.61 -12.84
N ALA A 40 6.70 9.66 -13.34
CA ALA A 40 6.66 9.31 -14.76
C ALA A 40 6.12 10.46 -15.64
N ALA A 41 5.16 11.24 -15.11
CA ALA A 41 4.63 12.42 -15.77
C ALA A 41 5.57 13.63 -15.74
N GLY A 42 6.63 13.60 -14.91
CA GLY A 42 7.54 14.71 -14.72
C GLY A 42 6.90 15.95 -14.07
N SER A 43 5.82 15.76 -13.31
CA SER A 43 5.15 16.84 -12.59
C SER A 43 6.04 17.46 -11.51
N GLU A 44 5.67 18.62 -11.01
CA GLU A 44 6.39 19.29 -9.91
C GLU A 44 6.46 18.38 -8.67
N LEU A 45 5.34 17.75 -8.32
CA LEU A 45 5.28 16.75 -7.25
C LEU A 45 6.18 15.54 -7.56
N GLY A 46 6.18 15.04 -8.79
CA GLY A 46 7.01 13.93 -9.24
C GLY A 46 8.51 14.22 -9.13
N LEU A 47 8.93 15.41 -9.53
CA LEU A 47 10.34 15.84 -9.42
C LEU A 47 10.78 15.93 -7.96
N LEU A 48 9.94 16.46 -7.09
CA LEU A 48 10.19 16.49 -5.65
C LEU A 48 10.22 15.07 -5.06
N ALA A 49 9.22 14.25 -5.35
CA ALA A 49 9.04 12.92 -4.78
C ALA A 49 10.17 11.95 -5.15
N LYS A 50 10.69 12.04 -6.38
CA LYS A 50 11.73 11.13 -6.89
C LYS A 50 12.94 11.04 -5.95
N GLY A 51 13.46 12.17 -5.48
CA GLY A 51 14.62 12.18 -4.59
C GLY A 51 14.38 11.48 -3.25
N PHE A 52 13.18 11.56 -2.69
CA PHE A 52 12.81 10.84 -1.47
C PHE A 52 12.65 9.35 -1.75
N MET A 53 11.92 8.99 -2.81
CA MET A 53 11.64 7.61 -3.16
C MET A 53 12.92 6.82 -3.49
N ASP A 54 13.85 7.41 -4.23
CA ASP A 54 15.11 6.76 -4.62
C ASP A 54 15.98 6.40 -3.39
N ARG A 55 15.87 7.14 -2.29
CA ARG A 55 16.53 6.85 -1.02
C ARG A 55 15.69 5.97 -0.08
N GLY A 56 14.42 5.72 -0.41
CA GLY A 56 13.49 5.01 0.45
C GLY A 56 12.94 5.85 1.61
N ASP A 57 13.04 7.17 1.52
CA ASP A 57 12.46 8.12 2.47
C ASP A 57 10.99 8.38 2.18
N TYR A 58 10.26 8.95 3.16
CA TYR A 58 8.90 9.40 2.93
C TYR A 58 8.88 10.82 2.36
N VAL A 59 8.03 11.03 1.35
CA VAL A 59 7.71 12.34 0.81
C VAL A 59 7.00 13.15 1.91
N PRO A 60 7.21 14.48 2.00
CA PRO A 60 6.62 15.32 3.04
C PRO A 60 5.10 15.12 3.18
N ASP A 61 4.63 15.04 4.44
CA ASP A 61 3.24 14.69 4.78
C ASP A 61 2.21 15.58 4.08
N SER A 62 2.46 16.88 4.00
CA SER A 62 1.57 17.84 3.35
C SER A 62 1.26 17.49 1.88
N ASN A 63 2.24 16.98 1.15
CA ASN A 63 2.07 16.56 -0.24
C ASN A 63 1.21 15.29 -0.35
N ILE A 64 1.44 14.34 0.56
CA ILE A 64 0.68 13.08 0.57
C ILE A 64 -0.77 13.33 0.99
N ILE A 65 -0.99 14.13 2.04
CA ILE A 65 -2.33 14.50 2.52
C ILE A 65 -3.10 15.19 1.39
N ALA A 66 -2.53 16.21 0.76
CA ALA A 66 -3.19 16.92 -0.35
C ALA A 66 -3.55 16.00 -1.52
N MET A 67 -2.69 15.03 -1.83
CA MET A 67 -2.91 14.05 -2.89
C MET A 67 -4.07 13.10 -2.57
N ILE A 68 -4.22 12.67 -1.31
CA ILE A 68 -5.25 11.71 -0.89
C ILE A 68 -6.59 12.39 -0.63
N GLN A 69 -6.59 13.60 -0.10
CA GLN A 69 -7.78 14.29 0.39
C GLN A 69 -8.90 14.42 -0.65
N GLN A 70 -8.54 14.57 -1.92
CA GLN A 70 -9.52 14.65 -3.02
C GLN A 70 -10.28 13.34 -3.29
N TYR A 71 -9.84 12.21 -2.73
CA TYR A 71 -10.40 10.88 -3.00
C TYR A 71 -11.04 10.21 -1.79
N ILE A 72 -10.77 10.68 -0.55
CA ILE A 72 -11.22 9.98 0.67
C ILE A 72 -12.74 9.90 0.81
N SER A 73 -13.47 10.81 0.17
CA SER A 73 -14.94 10.87 0.17
C SER A 73 -15.59 10.16 -1.01
N ASP A 74 -14.85 9.37 -1.79
CA ASP A 74 -15.38 8.65 -2.94
C ASP A 74 -16.56 7.74 -2.53
N PRO A 75 -17.75 7.85 -3.20
CA PRO A 75 -18.94 7.09 -2.84
C PRO A 75 -18.81 5.58 -3.08
N ALA A 76 -17.93 5.14 -3.99
CA ALA A 76 -17.65 3.72 -4.21
C ALA A 76 -16.94 3.07 -3.02
N GLY A 77 -16.44 3.89 -2.09
CA GLY A 77 -15.57 3.44 -1.01
C GLY A 77 -14.08 3.50 -1.40
N VAL A 78 -13.22 3.51 -0.39
CA VAL A 78 -11.79 3.73 -0.58
C VAL A 78 -10.98 2.67 0.15
N LEU A 79 -9.98 2.14 -0.54
CA LEU A 79 -8.98 1.24 -0.02
C LEU A 79 -7.63 1.97 0.00
N LEU A 80 -7.18 2.37 1.18
CA LEU A 80 -5.94 3.11 1.38
C LEU A 80 -4.76 2.14 1.53
N ASP A 81 -3.83 2.17 0.58
CA ASP A 81 -2.62 1.35 0.57
C ASP A 81 -1.37 2.24 0.74
N GLY A 82 -0.68 2.00 1.85
CA GLY A 82 0.50 2.80 2.19
C GLY A 82 0.19 4.23 2.64
N PHE A 83 -0.98 4.46 3.17
CA PHE A 83 -1.42 5.67 3.87
C PHE A 83 -2.43 5.30 4.96
N PRO A 84 -2.32 5.88 6.17
CA PRO A 84 -1.25 6.78 6.61
C PRO A 84 0.06 6.04 6.96
N ARG A 85 1.19 6.76 6.91
CA ARG A 85 2.53 6.26 7.30
C ARG A 85 3.16 7.03 8.45
N THR A 86 2.61 8.17 8.82
CA THR A 86 3.06 9.01 9.94
C THR A 86 1.88 9.36 10.83
N LEU A 87 2.11 9.76 12.07
CA LEU A 87 1.05 10.21 12.99
C LEU A 87 0.34 11.43 12.42
N VAL A 88 1.05 12.37 11.82
CA VAL A 88 0.48 13.56 11.17
C VAL A 88 -0.50 13.17 10.07
N GLN A 89 -0.16 12.18 9.25
CA GLN A 89 -1.06 11.66 8.23
C GLN A 89 -2.29 10.97 8.83
N ALA A 90 -2.11 10.21 9.92
CA ALA A 90 -3.21 9.49 10.58
C ALA A 90 -4.21 10.45 11.23
N GLU A 91 -3.72 11.45 11.94
CA GLU A 91 -4.54 12.50 12.54
C GLU A 91 -5.30 13.28 11.45
N SER A 92 -4.60 13.72 10.39
CA SER A 92 -5.25 14.42 9.28
C SER A 92 -6.31 13.58 8.55
N LEU A 93 -6.11 12.25 8.43
CA LEU A 93 -7.10 11.35 7.87
C LEU A 93 -8.34 11.25 8.76
N ASP A 94 -8.14 11.04 10.06
CA ASP A 94 -9.23 10.93 11.02
C ASP A 94 -10.04 12.23 11.05
N ASP A 95 -9.41 13.40 11.14
CA ASP A 95 -10.07 14.71 11.14
C ASP A 95 -10.89 14.93 9.84
N SER A 96 -10.28 14.66 8.68
CA SER A 96 -10.96 14.85 7.38
C SER A 96 -12.16 13.93 7.20
N LEU A 97 -12.11 12.72 7.74
CA LEU A 97 -13.22 11.76 7.68
C LEU A 97 -14.29 12.09 8.72
N GLU A 98 -13.93 12.57 9.90
CA GLU A 98 -14.87 13.04 10.93
C GLU A 98 -15.67 14.24 10.43
N ASP A 99 -15.01 15.24 9.85
CA ASP A 99 -15.63 16.42 9.24
C ASP A 99 -16.63 16.06 8.14
N ALA A 100 -16.32 14.99 7.38
CA ALA A 100 -17.19 14.49 6.33
C ALA A 100 -18.30 13.54 6.83
N GLY A 101 -18.33 13.17 8.10
CA GLY A 101 -19.23 12.16 8.66
C GLY A 101 -18.99 10.74 8.12
N LEU A 102 -17.76 10.42 7.74
CA LEU A 102 -17.37 9.19 7.07
C LEU A 102 -16.38 8.40 7.93
N PRO A 103 -16.78 7.28 8.56
CA PRO A 103 -15.86 6.51 9.40
C PRO A 103 -14.83 5.72 8.58
N ILE A 104 -13.69 5.40 9.21
CA ILE A 104 -12.85 4.28 8.78
C ILE A 104 -13.56 3.00 9.24
N ASP A 105 -13.95 2.15 8.30
CA ASP A 105 -14.71 0.93 8.59
C ASP A 105 -13.80 -0.21 9.08
N LYS A 106 -12.61 -0.35 8.49
CA LYS A 106 -11.67 -1.42 8.83
C LYS A 106 -10.23 -0.90 8.75
N ILE A 107 -9.42 -1.37 9.70
CA ILE A 107 -7.96 -1.23 9.65
C ILE A 107 -7.36 -2.63 9.65
N VAL A 108 -6.55 -2.93 8.66
CA VAL A 108 -5.90 -4.23 8.51
C VAL A 108 -4.40 -4.04 8.56
N HIS A 109 -3.75 -4.77 9.44
CA HIS A 109 -2.29 -4.84 9.53
C HIS A 109 -1.79 -6.19 9.01
N MET A 110 -1.05 -6.15 7.90
CA MET A 110 -0.43 -7.31 7.29
C MET A 110 1.00 -7.46 7.83
N SER A 111 1.25 -8.53 8.58
CA SER A 111 2.55 -8.84 9.14
C SER A 111 3.26 -9.95 8.36
N VAL A 112 4.59 -9.87 8.27
CA VAL A 112 5.45 -10.85 7.60
C VAL A 112 6.81 -10.82 8.28
N ASP A 113 7.47 -11.96 8.37
CA ASP A 113 8.81 -12.05 8.91
C ASP A 113 9.83 -11.27 8.08
N THR A 114 10.81 -10.67 8.75
CA THR A 114 11.80 -9.79 8.11
C THR A 114 12.57 -10.48 6.98
N ASP A 115 12.98 -11.73 7.18
CA ASP A 115 13.72 -12.48 6.16
C ASP A 115 12.89 -12.70 4.89
N GLU A 116 11.60 -12.96 5.05
CA GLU A 116 10.67 -13.11 3.95
C GLU A 116 10.42 -11.77 3.24
N LEU A 117 10.35 -10.66 3.98
CA LEU A 117 10.22 -9.31 3.39
C LEU A 117 11.40 -8.97 2.49
N VAL A 118 12.63 -9.26 2.94
CA VAL A 118 13.85 -9.02 2.14
C VAL A 118 13.81 -9.84 0.85
N LYS A 119 13.46 -11.14 0.92
CA LYS A 119 13.32 -12.00 -0.26
C LYS A 119 12.29 -11.45 -1.25
N ARG A 120 11.11 -11.06 -0.76
CA ARG A 120 10.03 -10.52 -1.61
C ARG A 120 10.42 -9.22 -2.28
N LEU A 121 11.09 -8.32 -1.56
CA LEU A 121 11.51 -7.02 -2.09
C LEU A 121 12.63 -7.16 -3.12
N SER A 122 13.59 -8.05 -2.89
CA SER A 122 14.71 -8.27 -3.82
C SER A 122 14.31 -8.95 -5.13
N SER A 123 13.18 -9.66 -5.15
CA SER A 123 12.64 -10.33 -6.34
C SER A 123 11.43 -9.60 -6.94
N ARG A 124 11.05 -8.45 -6.38
CA ARG A 124 9.90 -7.70 -6.87
C ARG A 124 10.21 -7.00 -8.18
N ALA A 125 9.27 -7.15 -9.12
CA ALA A 125 9.25 -6.41 -10.37
C ALA A 125 7.85 -5.85 -10.63
N VAL A 126 7.72 -4.96 -11.59
CA VAL A 126 6.47 -4.29 -11.92
C VAL A 126 6.42 -3.98 -13.41
N CYS A 127 5.25 -4.08 -14.00
CA CYS A 127 5.03 -3.60 -15.35
C CYS A 127 5.19 -2.07 -15.41
N LYS A 128 6.02 -1.59 -16.33
CA LYS A 128 6.27 -0.16 -16.52
C LYS A 128 5.01 0.63 -16.91
N SER A 129 4.08 -0.01 -17.62
CA SER A 129 2.88 0.64 -18.15
C SER A 129 1.66 0.49 -17.23
N CYS A 130 1.21 -0.75 -16.96
CA CYS A 130 -0.02 -1.01 -16.20
C CYS A 130 0.22 -1.22 -14.69
N GLN A 131 1.47 -1.14 -14.24
CA GLN A 131 1.87 -1.32 -12.83
C GLN A 131 1.51 -2.70 -12.24
N GLU A 132 1.26 -3.72 -13.10
CA GLU A 132 1.03 -5.09 -12.64
C GLU A 132 2.22 -5.58 -11.83
N PRO A 133 2.02 -6.05 -10.59
CA PRO A 133 3.12 -6.55 -9.75
C PRO A 133 3.52 -7.95 -10.16
N TYR A 134 4.82 -8.22 -10.10
CA TYR A 134 5.42 -9.55 -10.29
C TYR A 134 6.42 -9.83 -9.16
N ASN A 135 6.65 -11.12 -8.94
CA ASN A 135 7.79 -11.60 -8.17
C ASN A 135 8.60 -12.53 -9.06
N LEU A 136 9.83 -12.16 -9.40
CA LEU A 136 10.66 -12.90 -10.38
C LEU A 136 11.04 -14.31 -9.93
N VAL A 137 10.77 -14.69 -8.68
CA VAL A 137 11.03 -16.02 -8.13
C VAL A 137 9.75 -16.86 -8.01
N SER A 138 8.67 -16.28 -7.47
CA SER A 138 7.44 -17.04 -7.15
C SER A 138 6.27 -16.76 -8.08
N ASP A 139 6.30 -15.67 -8.83
CA ASP A 139 5.22 -15.22 -9.73
C ASP A 139 5.83 -14.38 -10.87
N ALA A 140 6.69 -15.01 -11.65
CA ALA A 140 7.36 -14.39 -12.79
C ALA A 140 6.39 -14.28 -13.99
N PRO A 141 6.56 -13.26 -14.85
CA PRO A 141 5.77 -13.19 -16.07
C PRO A 141 6.05 -14.41 -16.97
N SER A 142 5.03 -14.87 -17.69
CA SER A 142 5.10 -16.05 -18.60
C SER A 142 6.19 -15.93 -19.65
N LYS A 143 6.48 -14.71 -20.09
CA LYS A 143 7.62 -14.38 -20.95
C LYS A 143 8.52 -13.40 -20.20
N GLU A 144 9.78 -13.78 -20.03
CA GLU A 144 10.77 -12.98 -19.32
C GLU A 144 10.77 -11.52 -19.79
N GLY A 145 10.64 -10.60 -18.83
CA GLY A 145 10.66 -9.16 -19.06
C GLY A 145 9.42 -8.57 -19.72
N ILE A 146 8.38 -9.36 -20.00
CA ILE A 146 7.15 -8.90 -20.69
C ILE A 146 5.93 -9.11 -19.78
N CYS A 147 5.15 -8.08 -19.60
CA CYS A 147 3.91 -8.12 -18.81
C CYS A 147 2.84 -8.98 -19.49
N ASP A 148 2.30 -9.96 -18.76
CA ASP A 148 1.24 -10.86 -19.25
C ASP A 148 -0.08 -10.10 -19.50
N LYS A 149 -0.30 -8.98 -18.80
CA LYS A 149 -1.56 -8.22 -18.89
C LYS A 149 -1.60 -7.22 -20.06
N CYS A 150 -0.49 -6.55 -20.35
CA CYS A 150 -0.49 -5.47 -21.36
C CYS A 150 0.66 -5.53 -22.36
N GLY A 151 1.58 -6.51 -22.27
CA GLY A 151 2.69 -6.68 -23.20
C GLY A 151 3.84 -5.68 -23.06
N SER A 152 3.79 -4.78 -22.07
CA SER A 152 4.87 -3.82 -21.82
C SER A 152 5.99 -4.43 -20.99
N ASP A 153 7.13 -3.71 -20.89
CA ASP A 153 8.28 -4.15 -20.11
C ASP A 153 7.98 -4.33 -18.63
N VAL A 154 8.52 -5.41 -18.04
CA VAL A 154 8.57 -5.64 -16.60
C VAL A 154 9.94 -5.24 -16.09
N ILE A 155 9.98 -4.37 -15.10
CA ILE A 155 11.20 -3.76 -14.56
C ILE A 155 11.28 -3.93 -13.05
N VAL A 156 12.48 -3.97 -12.50
CA VAL A 156 12.72 -3.81 -11.07
C VAL A 156 12.60 -2.33 -10.73
N ARG A 157 11.95 -2.02 -9.62
CA ARG A 157 11.76 -0.63 -9.16
C ARG A 157 13.07 -0.02 -8.66
N ASP A 158 13.27 1.27 -8.86
CA ASP A 158 14.44 1.97 -8.32
C ASP A 158 14.45 2.01 -6.78
N ASP A 159 13.27 2.05 -6.15
CA ASP A 159 13.10 2.01 -4.69
C ASP A 159 13.22 0.60 -4.08
N ASP A 160 13.52 -0.42 -4.88
CA ASP A 160 13.80 -1.80 -4.44
C ASP A 160 15.31 -2.18 -4.50
N LYS A 161 16.18 -1.21 -4.73
CA LYS A 161 17.62 -1.41 -4.55
C LYS A 161 17.93 -1.72 -3.08
N PRO A 162 18.94 -2.57 -2.77
CA PRO A 162 19.18 -3.04 -1.40
C PRO A 162 19.29 -1.92 -0.35
N GLU A 163 19.96 -0.83 -0.69
CA GLU A 163 20.13 0.32 0.20
C GLU A 163 18.80 1.02 0.49
N ALA A 164 17.96 1.24 -0.55
CA ALA A 164 16.65 1.84 -0.42
C ALA A 164 15.69 0.94 0.39
N VAL A 165 15.74 -0.39 0.15
CA VAL A 165 14.95 -1.37 0.90
C VAL A 165 15.30 -1.32 2.40
N MET A 166 16.58 -1.32 2.75
CA MET A 166 17.01 -1.22 4.14
C MET A 166 16.57 0.08 4.79
N ASN A 167 16.66 1.20 4.08
CA ASN A 167 16.18 2.48 4.60
C ASN A 167 14.66 2.48 4.78
N ARG A 168 13.89 1.96 3.82
CA ARG A 168 12.42 1.82 3.93
C ARG A 168 11.99 1.02 5.15
N MET A 169 12.71 -0.05 5.49
CA MET A 169 12.42 -0.84 6.69
C MET A 169 12.66 -0.02 7.97
N LYS A 170 13.77 0.71 8.05
CA LYS A 170 14.07 1.60 9.18
C LYS A 170 13.04 2.72 9.32
N VAL A 171 12.67 3.35 8.21
CA VAL A 171 11.68 4.44 8.18
C VAL A 171 10.30 3.90 8.60
N TYR A 172 9.91 2.73 8.11
CA TYR A 172 8.68 2.06 8.52
C TYR A 172 8.66 1.79 10.03
N GLU A 173 9.70 1.17 10.56
CA GLU A 173 9.79 0.86 11.99
C GLU A 173 9.73 2.12 12.85
N LYS A 174 10.44 3.17 12.45
CA LYS A 174 10.48 4.42 13.20
C LYS A 174 9.18 5.22 13.17
N LEU A 175 8.50 5.28 12.02
CA LEU A 175 7.37 6.18 11.80
C LEU A 175 6.02 5.44 11.75
N THR A 176 5.94 4.34 11.01
CA THR A 176 4.65 3.68 10.75
C THR A 176 4.22 2.73 11.86
N SER A 177 5.16 2.18 12.64
CA SER A 177 4.82 1.43 13.85
C SER A 177 4.08 2.28 14.88
N ALA A 178 4.40 3.56 14.98
CA ALA A 178 3.68 4.49 15.84
C ALA A 178 2.22 4.71 15.38
N VAL A 179 1.96 4.71 14.07
CA VAL A 179 0.60 4.79 13.51
C VAL A 179 -0.22 3.55 13.86
N LEU A 180 0.39 2.37 13.82
CA LEU A 180 -0.27 1.13 14.23
C LEU A 180 -0.71 1.20 15.70
N ASN A 181 0.16 1.68 16.58
CA ASN A 181 -0.16 1.87 18.00
C ASN A 181 -1.24 2.93 18.21
N TYR A 182 -1.21 4.01 17.43
CA TYR A 182 -2.25 5.05 17.44
C TYR A 182 -3.63 4.45 17.13
N TYR A 183 -3.74 3.63 16.10
CA TYR A 183 -5.00 3.00 15.75
C TYR A 183 -5.41 1.88 16.74
N LYS A 184 -4.49 1.04 17.18
CA LYS A 184 -4.78 -0.02 18.18
C LYS A 184 -5.33 0.53 19.50
N SER A 185 -4.99 1.76 19.86
CA SER A 185 -5.54 2.42 21.05
C SER A 185 -6.93 3.00 20.87
N ARG A 186 -7.43 3.11 19.64
CA ARG A 186 -8.69 3.80 19.28
C ARG A 186 -9.71 2.93 18.56
N ARG A 187 -9.25 1.90 17.86
CA ARG A 187 -10.07 1.08 16.95
C ARG A 187 -9.58 -0.37 16.95
N ASP A 188 -10.46 -1.27 16.55
CA ASP A 188 -10.06 -2.66 16.28
C ASP A 188 -9.19 -2.72 15.03
N VAL A 189 -8.02 -3.33 15.17
CA VAL A 189 -7.10 -3.59 14.08
C VAL A 189 -7.09 -5.08 13.78
N ILE A 190 -7.44 -5.43 12.56
CA ILE A 190 -7.41 -6.81 12.08
C ILE A 190 -5.96 -7.18 11.75
N GLU A 191 -5.43 -8.23 12.37
CA GLU A 191 -4.09 -8.73 12.09
C GLU A 191 -4.16 -9.88 11.08
N ILE A 192 -3.40 -9.79 9.98
CA ILE A 192 -3.25 -10.83 8.96
C ILE A 192 -1.79 -11.24 8.86
N ILE A 193 -1.51 -12.53 9.02
CA ILE A 193 -0.15 -13.07 8.82
C ILE A 193 0.02 -13.39 7.34
N ALA A 194 0.66 -12.48 6.60
CA ALA A 194 0.75 -12.54 5.14
C ALA A 194 1.94 -13.37 4.62
N THR A 195 2.20 -14.54 5.22
CA THR A 195 3.30 -15.47 4.81
C THR A 195 2.85 -16.52 3.81
N GLY A 196 1.55 -16.70 3.59
CA GLY A 196 0.98 -17.68 2.65
C GLY A 196 1.08 -17.27 1.18
N THR A 197 0.43 -18.04 0.33
CA THR A 197 0.24 -17.68 -1.09
C THR A 197 -0.63 -16.43 -1.21
N PRO A 198 -0.54 -15.69 -2.33
CA PRO A 198 -1.44 -14.54 -2.56
C PRO A 198 -2.93 -14.90 -2.41
N ASP A 199 -3.32 -16.12 -2.80
CA ASP A 199 -4.70 -16.59 -2.71
C ASP A 199 -5.13 -16.85 -1.26
N SER A 200 -4.32 -17.58 -0.48
CA SER A 200 -4.65 -17.84 0.93
C SER A 200 -4.74 -16.57 1.77
N VAL A 201 -3.84 -15.61 1.52
CA VAL A 201 -3.87 -14.30 2.19
C VAL A 201 -5.10 -13.50 1.77
N PHE A 202 -5.53 -13.60 0.51
CA PHE A 202 -6.73 -12.93 0.01
C PHE A 202 -8.01 -13.51 0.65
N GLU A 203 -8.10 -14.83 0.76
CA GLU A 203 -9.22 -15.51 1.44
C GLU A 203 -9.32 -15.08 2.90
N GLU A 204 -8.21 -15.08 3.64
CA GLU A 204 -8.18 -14.63 5.03
C GLU A 204 -8.60 -13.16 5.15
N LEU A 205 -8.07 -12.30 4.28
CA LEU A 205 -8.39 -10.87 4.25
C LEU A 205 -9.88 -10.64 3.98
N THR A 206 -10.45 -11.29 2.98
CA THR A 206 -11.86 -11.11 2.61
C THR A 206 -12.80 -11.64 3.70
N GLN A 207 -12.47 -12.77 4.32
CA GLN A 207 -13.22 -13.32 5.45
C GLN A 207 -13.18 -12.35 6.64
N ALA A 208 -12.03 -11.82 7.00
CA ALA A 208 -11.86 -10.91 8.13
C ALA A 208 -12.59 -9.56 7.92
N ILE A 209 -12.59 -9.05 6.70
CA ILE A 209 -13.33 -7.81 6.36
C ILE A 209 -14.85 -8.07 6.32
N GLY A 210 -15.29 -9.21 5.80
CA GLY A 210 -16.70 -9.57 5.66
C GLY A 210 -17.38 -9.93 6.99
N SER A 211 -16.65 -10.47 7.95
CA SER A 211 -17.18 -10.91 9.26
C SER A 211 -17.70 -9.77 10.14
N GLY A 212 -17.44 -8.51 9.78
CA GLY A 212 -17.92 -7.33 10.53
C GLY A 212 -19.34 -6.87 10.22
N ASN A 213 -20.06 -7.47 9.28
CA ASN A 213 -21.41 -7.03 8.87
C ASN A 213 -22.56 -7.84 9.48
N GLN A 214 -22.32 -8.69 10.47
CA GLN A 214 -23.35 -9.50 11.12
C GLN A 214 -23.68 -9.07 12.57
N SER A 215 -23.42 -7.82 12.92
CA SER A 215 -23.83 -7.31 14.24
C SER A 215 -24.73 -6.09 14.03
N ASN A 216 -26.00 -6.36 13.72
CA ASN A 216 -27.15 -5.52 14.01
C ASN A 216 -28.39 -6.38 14.19
#